data_178d8e9ca7d9297f34ad6cc1e866312a
#
_entry.id   178d8e9ca7d9297f34ad6cc1e866312a
#
_cell.length_a   1.000
_cell.length_b   1.000
_cell.length_c   1.000
_cell.angle_alpha   90.00
_cell.angle_beta   90.00
_cell.angle_gamma   90.00
#
_symmetry.space_group_name_H-M   'P 1'
#
loop_
_entity.id
_entity.type
_entity.pdbx_description
1 polymer ?
#
loop_
_entity_poly.entity_id
_entity_poly.type
_entity_poly.pdbx_seq_one_letter_code
_entity_poly.pdbx_strand_id
1 'polypeptide(L)'
;MPQVSFSADIKPLFRAVDISHMKRFGVELDSYIYMSNPDNANKVLATLSPHDGEPPTMPPGGPYWTADQLALFAQWQGGGYQP
;
A
#
# COMPACT_ATOMS: atom_id res chain seq x y z
N MET A 1 -0.71 21.24 8.29
CA MET A 1 -1.36 20.08 7.65
C MET A 1 -1.01 18.82 8.40
N PRO A 2 -1.98 17.98 8.73
CA PRO A 2 -1.65 16.71 9.37
C PRO A 2 -0.85 15.84 8.41
N GLN A 3 0.15 15.17 8.94
CA GLN A 3 0.94 14.24 8.15
C GLN A 3 0.14 12.96 7.90
N VAL A 4 0.39 12.35 6.76
CA VAL A 4 -0.22 11.05 6.45
C VAL A 4 0.38 10.00 7.38
N SER A 5 -0.47 9.28 8.10
CA SER A 5 -0.03 8.26 9.06
C SER A 5 -0.46 6.87 8.60
N PHE A 6 0.31 5.86 9.00
CA PHE A 6 -0.01 4.48 8.62
C PHE A 6 -1.34 4.02 9.20
N SER A 7 -1.52 4.18 10.51
CA SER A 7 -2.71 3.65 11.19
C SER A 7 -4.00 4.36 10.80
N ALA A 8 -3.93 5.68 10.51
CA ALA A 8 -5.12 6.47 10.21
C ALA A 8 -5.43 6.55 8.72
N ASP A 9 -4.40 6.58 7.86
CA ASP A 9 -4.57 6.91 6.45
C ASP A 9 -4.24 5.77 5.49
N ILE A 10 -3.24 4.96 5.81
CA ILE A 10 -2.76 3.92 4.88
C ILE A 10 -3.38 2.56 5.18
N LYS A 11 -3.31 2.10 6.42
CA LYS A 11 -3.86 0.80 6.80
C LYS A 11 -5.33 0.62 6.41
N PRO A 12 -6.21 1.62 6.60
CA PRO A 12 -7.61 1.48 6.23
C PRO A 12 -7.86 1.35 4.72
N LEU A 13 -6.88 1.68 3.89
CA LEU A 13 -7.01 1.53 2.44
C LEU A 13 -6.98 0.07 2.00
N PHE A 14 -6.38 -0.81 2.80
CA PHE A 14 -6.32 -2.23 2.50
C PHE A 14 -7.57 -2.93 3.03
N ARG A 15 -8.18 -3.76 2.18
CA ARG A 15 -9.33 -4.57 2.59
C ARG A 15 -8.83 -5.79 3.37
N ALA A 16 -9.69 -6.33 4.24
CA ALA A 16 -9.33 -7.53 5.02
C ALA A 16 -8.95 -8.70 4.11
N VAL A 17 -9.64 -8.84 2.97
CA VAL A 17 -9.35 -9.91 2.01
C VAL A 17 -7.96 -9.73 1.38
N ASP A 18 -7.56 -8.49 1.12
CA ASP A 18 -6.23 -8.22 0.55
C ASP A 18 -5.14 -8.50 1.56
N ILE A 19 -5.34 -8.12 2.81
CA ILE A 19 -4.40 -8.37 3.90
C ILE A 19 -4.17 -9.88 4.05
N SER A 20 -5.26 -10.65 4.10
CA SER A 20 -5.18 -12.11 4.22
C SER A 20 -4.51 -12.75 3.02
N HIS A 21 -4.84 -12.28 1.82
CA HIS A 21 -4.28 -12.82 0.59
C HIS A 21 -2.77 -12.62 0.52
N MET A 22 -2.31 -11.41 0.80
CA MET A 22 -0.90 -11.07 0.70
C MET A 22 -0.06 -11.66 1.82
N LYS A 23 -0.66 -11.94 2.96
CA LYS A 23 0.03 -12.57 4.08
C LYS A 23 0.60 -13.93 3.71
N ARG A 24 -0.06 -14.64 2.79
CA ARG A 24 0.42 -15.94 2.29
C ARG A 24 1.77 -15.83 1.58
N PHE A 25 2.10 -14.67 1.07
CA PHE A 25 3.35 -14.41 0.36
C PHE A 25 4.38 -13.70 1.24
N GLY A 26 4.11 -13.62 2.54
CA GLY A 26 5.00 -12.93 3.47
C GLY A 26 4.88 -11.42 3.43
N VAL A 27 3.85 -10.89 2.77
CA VAL A 27 3.62 -9.44 2.68
C VAL A 27 2.60 -9.06 3.75
N GLU A 28 3.06 -8.31 4.76
CA GLU A 28 2.23 -7.95 5.91
C GLU A 28 1.72 -6.52 5.76
N LEU A 29 0.60 -6.36 5.03
CA LEU A 29 0.05 -5.05 4.70
C LEU A 29 -0.46 -4.29 5.93
N ASP A 30 -0.79 -4.98 7.00
CA ASP A 30 -1.31 -4.39 8.23
C ASP A 30 -0.23 -4.17 9.30
N SER A 31 1.02 -4.48 8.99
CA SER A 31 2.13 -4.30 9.92
C SER A 31 2.90 -3.03 9.61
N TYR A 32 2.92 -2.11 10.56
CA TYR A 32 3.70 -0.88 10.41
C TYR A 32 5.20 -1.19 10.29
N ILE A 33 5.70 -2.14 11.08
CA ILE A 33 7.13 -2.52 11.06
C ILE A 33 7.53 -2.99 9.66
N TYR A 34 6.70 -3.83 9.04
CA TYR A 34 6.95 -4.32 7.68
C TYR A 34 6.83 -3.18 6.66
N MET A 35 5.75 -2.41 6.74
CA MET A 35 5.43 -1.40 5.73
C MET A 35 6.30 -0.16 5.83
N SER A 36 6.88 0.14 6.99
CA SER A 36 7.77 1.29 7.13
C SER A 36 9.18 1.02 6.60
N ASN A 37 9.49 -0.21 6.22
CA ASN A 37 10.72 -0.52 5.51
C ASN A 37 10.59 -0.03 4.06
N PRO A 38 11.48 0.89 3.59
CA PRO A 38 11.35 1.45 2.24
C PRO A 38 11.34 0.40 1.13
N ASP A 39 12.12 -0.66 1.25
CA ASP A 39 12.15 -1.71 0.23
C ASP A 39 10.81 -2.42 0.15
N ASN A 40 10.20 -2.73 1.30
CA ASN A 40 8.90 -3.38 1.35
C ASN A 40 7.80 -2.46 0.82
N ALA A 41 7.81 -1.21 1.25
CA ALA A 41 6.82 -0.23 0.82
C ALA A 41 6.89 0.02 -0.69
N ASN A 42 8.08 0.12 -1.25
CA ASN A 42 8.25 0.31 -2.68
C ASN A 42 7.72 -0.89 -3.49
N LYS A 43 7.96 -2.10 -3.01
CA LYS A 43 7.42 -3.31 -3.65
C LYS A 43 5.90 -3.34 -3.62
N VAL A 44 5.31 -2.97 -2.49
CA VAL A 44 3.84 -2.92 -2.35
C VAL A 44 3.27 -1.86 -3.29
N LEU A 45 3.85 -0.66 -3.32
CA LEU A 45 3.38 0.40 -4.21
C LEU A 45 3.48 -0.03 -5.67
N ALA A 46 4.55 -0.72 -6.05
CA ALA A 46 4.71 -1.22 -7.41
C ALA A 46 3.60 -2.20 -7.80
N THR A 47 3.21 -3.10 -6.88
CA THR A 47 2.13 -4.05 -7.15
C THR A 47 0.76 -3.39 -7.23
N LEU A 48 0.57 -2.25 -6.56
CA LEU A 48 -0.68 -1.49 -6.59
C LEU A 48 -0.80 -0.58 -7.81
N SER A 49 0.30 -0.35 -8.51
CA SER A 49 0.37 0.59 -9.62
C SER A 49 0.29 -0.15 -10.96
N PRO A 50 -0.30 0.46 -12.00
CA PRO A 50 -0.29 -0.15 -13.34
C PRO A 50 1.12 -0.18 -13.93
N HIS A 51 1.40 -1.20 -14.75
CA HIS A 51 2.70 -1.43 -15.37
C HIS A 51 2.57 -1.45 -16.90
N ASP A 52 3.14 -0.47 -17.58
CA ASP A 52 3.29 -0.45 -19.05
C ASP A 52 2.01 -0.89 -19.79
N GLY A 53 0.87 -0.35 -19.39
CA GLY A 53 -0.42 -0.69 -19.99
C GLY A 53 -1.08 -1.92 -19.41
N GLU A 54 -0.43 -2.63 -18.51
CA GLU A 54 -1.02 -3.78 -17.83
C GLU A 54 -1.65 -3.36 -16.50
N PRO A 55 -2.72 -4.04 -16.08
CA PRO A 55 -3.37 -3.71 -14.82
C PRO A 55 -2.46 -4.02 -13.62
N PRO A 56 -2.69 -3.36 -12.48
CA PRO A 56 -1.96 -3.68 -11.26
C PRO A 56 -2.09 -5.15 -10.87
N THR A 57 -1.05 -5.69 -10.27
CA THR A 57 -1.06 -7.07 -9.77
C THR A 57 -1.96 -7.20 -8.55
N MET A 58 -2.07 -6.14 -7.75
CA MET A 58 -2.83 -6.15 -6.51
C MET A 58 -3.78 -4.95 -6.46
N PRO A 59 -5.01 -5.10 -5.97
CA PRO A 59 -5.62 -6.37 -5.55
C PRO A 59 -6.00 -7.24 -6.76
N PRO A 60 -5.88 -8.56 -6.66
CA PRO A 60 -6.20 -9.45 -7.78
C PRO A 60 -7.64 -9.28 -8.24
N GLY A 61 -7.85 -9.05 -9.55
CA GLY A 61 -9.18 -8.87 -10.10
C GLY A 61 -9.86 -7.57 -9.75
N GLY A 62 -9.19 -6.67 -9.04
CA GLY A 62 -9.74 -5.37 -8.66
C GLY A 62 -10.78 -5.43 -7.54
N PRO A 63 -11.41 -4.29 -7.19
CA PRO A 63 -11.15 -2.97 -7.76
C PRO A 63 -9.75 -2.46 -7.42
N TYR A 64 -9.10 -1.86 -8.42
CA TYR A 64 -7.76 -1.35 -8.23
C TYR A 64 -7.78 -0.01 -7.49
N TRP A 65 -6.65 0.32 -6.87
CA TRP A 65 -6.52 1.60 -6.18
C TRP A 65 -6.65 2.76 -7.16
N THR A 66 -7.31 3.82 -6.71
CA THR A 66 -7.42 5.05 -7.48
C THR A 66 -6.09 5.82 -7.48
N ALA A 67 -5.98 6.77 -8.41
CA ALA A 67 -4.81 7.65 -8.45
C ALA A 67 -4.65 8.41 -7.13
N ASP A 68 -5.76 8.82 -6.50
CA ASP A 68 -5.73 9.52 -5.22
C ASP A 68 -5.20 8.63 -4.10
N GLN A 69 -5.58 7.36 -4.08
CA GLN A 69 -5.08 6.41 -3.08
C GLN A 69 -3.58 6.16 -3.27
N LEU A 70 -3.13 6.01 -4.50
CA LEU A 70 -1.71 5.82 -4.80
C LEU A 70 -0.90 7.06 -4.41
N ALA A 71 -1.44 8.26 -4.66
CA ALA A 71 -0.81 9.51 -4.26
C ALA A 71 -0.70 9.63 -2.74
N LEU A 72 -1.73 9.19 -2.02
CA LEU A 72 -1.72 9.21 -0.56
C LEU A 72 -0.62 8.30 0.00
N PHE A 73 -0.45 7.11 -0.59
CA PHE A 73 0.61 6.20 -0.20
C PHE A 73 1.99 6.84 -0.42
N ALA A 74 2.17 7.49 -1.57
CA ALA A 74 3.43 8.18 -1.88
C ALA A 74 3.70 9.34 -0.92
N GLN A 75 2.66 10.07 -0.51
CA GLN A 75 2.77 11.13 0.50
C GLN A 75 3.21 10.57 1.84
N TRP A 76 2.70 9.41 2.22
CA TRP A 76 3.10 8.74 3.44
C TRP A 76 4.59 8.39 3.40
N GLN A 77 5.06 7.84 2.28
CA GLN A 77 6.48 7.55 2.09
C GLN A 77 7.33 8.82 2.18
N GLY A 78 6.92 9.87 1.46
CA GLY A 78 7.63 11.15 1.44
C GLY A 78 7.63 11.87 2.77
N GLY A 79 6.63 11.60 3.61
CA GLY A 79 6.52 12.17 4.95
C GLY A 79 7.30 11.43 6.03
N GLY A 80 8.07 10.40 5.67
CA GLY A 80 8.91 9.67 6.59
C GLY A 80 8.27 8.46 7.23
N TYR A 81 7.27 7.87 6.59
CA TYR A 81 6.64 6.63 7.07
C TYR A 81 6.07 6.78 8.49
N GLN A 82 5.24 7.79 8.70
CA GLN A 82 4.66 8.07 10.03
C GLN A 82 3.76 6.90 10.49
N PRO A 83 3.83 6.50 11.77
CA PRO A 83 3.05 5.38 12.29
C PRO A 83 1.55 5.59 12.34
#